data_f7ddab3ebb256a8fa01e121bb6b84b2a
#
_entry.id   f7ddab3ebb256a8fa01e121bb6b84b2a
#
_cell.length_a   1.000
_cell.length_b   1.000
_cell.length_c   1.000
_cell.angle_alpha   90.00
_cell.angle_beta   90.00
_cell.angle_gamma   90.00
#
_symmetry.space_group_name_H-M   'P 1'
#
loop_
_entity.id
_entity.type
_entity.pdbx_description
1 polymer ?
#
loop_
_entity_poly.entity_id
_entity_poly.type
_entity_poly.pdbx_seq_one_letter_code
_entity_poly.pdbx_strand_id
1 'polypeptide(L)'
;YQRDLQLTIDRFRKAAEAIPDGVIVLDAAGRIEWANPRAQTQLGLDLDRDRGQPIVNLIRQPEFHRYLDAGDYGESIVVEWSQGGVRRALALQAVPFEVDERLLLSHDVTQIEAVARMRRDFIANVSHELKTPLTVLVGFVETMQDIELERRQRDRYLGLMHEQTRNMQRLVDDLLALSTLESEHTPPDDSEFAVVPLLHELCAD
;
A
#
# COMPACT_ATOMS: atom_id res chain seq x y z
N TYR A 1 0.81 24.52 43.99
CA TYR A 1 1.82 24.63 42.93
C TYR A 1 2.31 23.24 42.45
N GLN A 2 2.80 22.37 43.33
CA GLN A 2 3.25 21.01 42.96
C GLN A 2 2.12 20.09 42.48
N ARG A 3 0.92 20.19 43.07
CA ARG A 3 -0.25 19.43 42.63
C ARG A 3 -0.76 19.84 41.25
N ASP A 4 -0.75 21.15 40.97
CA ASP A 4 -1.21 21.68 39.68
C ASP A 4 -0.25 21.28 38.55
N LEU A 5 1.06 21.30 38.80
CA LEU A 5 2.08 20.85 37.89
C LEU A 5 1.93 19.35 37.59
N GLN A 6 1.74 18.53 38.61
CA GLN A 6 1.52 17.08 38.50
C GLN A 6 0.26 16.77 37.65
N LEU A 7 -0.84 17.49 37.91
CA LEU A 7 -2.08 17.33 37.13
C LEU A 7 -1.91 17.74 35.67
N THR A 8 -1.09 18.77 35.39
CA THR A 8 -0.81 19.20 34.03
C THR A 8 0.03 18.18 33.28
N ILE A 9 1.07 17.62 33.90
CA ILE A 9 1.91 16.56 33.36
C ILE A 9 1.07 15.29 33.08
N ASP A 10 0.21 14.89 34.02
CA ASP A 10 -0.67 13.72 33.85
C ASP A 10 -1.69 13.89 32.73
N ARG A 11 -2.22 15.10 32.56
CA ARG A 11 -3.12 15.43 31.44
C ARG A 11 -2.39 15.36 30.10
N PHE A 12 -1.19 15.90 30.04
CA PHE A 12 -0.37 15.87 28.82
C PHE A 12 -0.01 14.41 28.45
N ARG A 13 0.38 13.61 29.44
CA ARG A 13 0.68 12.19 29.26
C ARG A 13 -0.53 11.40 28.74
N LYS A 14 -1.70 11.60 29.35
CA LYS A 14 -2.96 10.98 28.90
C LYS A 14 -3.37 11.43 27.51
N ALA A 15 -3.16 12.68 27.15
CA ALA A 15 -3.40 13.17 25.80
C ALA A 15 -2.48 12.51 24.77
N ALA A 16 -1.19 12.40 25.09
CA ALA A 16 -0.23 11.69 24.23
C ALA A 16 -0.51 10.18 24.10
N GLU A 17 -1.06 9.54 25.15
CA GLU A 17 -1.51 8.15 25.13
C GLU A 17 -2.75 7.93 24.26
N ALA A 18 -3.61 8.95 24.12
CA ALA A 18 -4.83 8.90 23.31
C ALA A 18 -4.57 9.11 21.81
N ILE A 19 -3.38 9.59 21.43
CA ILE A 19 -2.99 9.74 20.03
C ILE A 19 -2.87 8.36 19.36
N PRO A 20 -3.51 8.13 18.19
CA PRO A 20 -3.42 6.86 17.48
C PRO A 20 -2.04 6.58 16.89
N ASP A 21 -1.20 7.61 16.80
CA ASP A 21 0.16 7.52 16.29
C ASP A 21 1.16 7.24 17.42
N GLY A 22 2.27 6.62 17.06
CA GLY A 22 3.41 6.51 17.96
C GLY A 22 4.12 7.85 18.05
N VAL A 23 4.43 8.24 19.28
CA VAL A 23 5.18 9.48 19.58
C VAL A 23 6.39 9.10 20.42
N ILE A 24 7.56 9.51 19.97
CA ILE A 24 8.84 9.31 20.66
C ILE A 24 9.52 10.66 20.81
N VAL A 25 9.99 10.95 22.02
CA VAL A 25 10.85 12.13 22.30
C VAL A 25 12.29 11.67 22.20
N LEU A 26 13.06 12.38 21.40
CA LEU A 26 14.50 12.17 21.22
C LEU A 26 15.27 13.39 21.69
N ASP A 27 16.41 13.15 22.37
CA ASP A 27 17.37 14.20 22.69
C ASP A 27 18.15 14.71 21.47
N ALA A 28 19.02 15.70 21.66
CA ALA A 28 19.88 16.25 20.60
C ALA A 28 20.76 15.19 19.91
N ALA A 29 21.14 14.13 20.63
CA ALA A 29 21.94 13.02 20.10
C ALA A 29 21.09 11.91 19.45
N GLY A 30 19.77 12.07 19.36
CA GLY A 30 18.84 11.09 18.80
C GLY A 30 18.60 9.90 19.74
N ARG A 31 18.77 10.09 21.06
CA ARG A 31 18.51 9.05 22.05
C ARG A 31 17.07 9.13 22.53
N ILE A 32 16.48 7.98 22.81
CA ILE A 32 15.10 7.85 23.27
C ILE A 32 14.99 8.36 24.70
N GLU A 33 14.21 9.41 24.93
CA GLU A 33 13.88 9.91 26.27
C GLU A 33 12.54 9.38 26.76
N TRP A 34 11.56 9.36 25.87
CA TRP A 34 10.21 8.91 26.17
C TRP A 34 9.51 8.38 24.90
N ALA A 35 8.55 7.50 25.07
CA ALA A 35 7.66 7.04 24.01
C ALA A 35 6.26 6.73 24.58
N ASN A 36 5.22 7.02 23.80
CA ASN A 36 3.87 6.64 24.16
C ASN A 36 3.65 5.12 23.97
N PRO A 37 2.60 4.52 24.56
CA PRO A 37 2.31 3.09 24.42
C PRO A 37 2.13 2.65 22.95
N ARG A 38 1.68 3.54 22.08
CA ARG A 38 1.51 3.26 20.66
C ARG A 38 2.85 3.05 19.97
N ALA A 39 3.82 3.93 20.18
CA ALA A 39 5.18 3.77 19.66
C ALA A 39 5.84 2.48 20.19
N GLN A 40 5.65 2.18 21.48
CA GLN A 40 6.15 0.94 22.07
C GLN A 40 5.59 -0.29 21.35
N THR A 41 4.28 -0.30 21.07
CA THR A 41 3.63 -1.42 20.36
C THR A 41 4.04 -1.50 18.89
N GLN A 42 4.11 -0.34 18.19
CA GLN A 42 4.43 -0.29 16.75
C GLN A 42 5.88 -0.69 16.47
N LEU A 43 6.80 -0.17 17.28
CA LEU A 43 8.25 -0.36 17.10
C LEU A 43 8.87 -1.43 18.00
N GLY A 44 8.07 -1.98 18.94
CA GLY A 44 8.55 -2.96 19.90
C GLY A 44 9.55 -2.39 20.91
N LEU A 45 9.35 -1.13 21.23
CA LEU A 45 10.14 -0.43 22.25
C LEU A 45 9.80 -0.95 23.64
N ASP A 46 10.84 -1.10 24.43
CA ASP A 46 10.76 -1.31 25.87
C ASP A 46 11.50 -0.15 26.55
N LEU A 47 10.76 0.80 27.13
CA LEU A 47 11.36 2.00 27.72
C LEU A 47 12.27 1.70 28.90
N ASP A 48 12.10 0.60 29.61
CA ASP A 48 12.98 0.20 30.69
C ASP A 48 14.36 -0.20 30.16
N ARG A 49 14.41 -0.76 28.96
CA ARG A 49 15.64 -1.22 28.29
C ARG A 49 16.21 -0.20 27.30
N ASP A 50 15.34 0.43 26.52
CA ASP A 50 15.73 1.18 25.32
C ASP A 50 15.88 2.69 25.59
N ARG A 51 15.48 3.18 26.76
CA ARG A 51 15.66 4.57 27.16
C ARG A 51 17.14 4.96 27.19
N GLY A 52 17.48 6.11 26.61
CA GLY A 52 18.86 6.58 26.45
C GLY A 52 19.64 5.92 25.32
N GLN A 53 19.05 4.91 24.64
CA GLN A 53 19.66 4.33 23.45
C GLN A 53 19.37 5.18 22.21
N PRO A 54 20.32 5.28 21.25
CA PRO A 54 20.06 5.93 19.97
C PRO A 54 18.93 5.20 19.22
N ILE A 55 17.96 5.95 18.72
CA ILE A 55 16.82 5.40 17.96
C ILE A 55 17.26 4.62 16.72
N VAL A 56 18.39 4.98 16.12
CA VAL A 56 19.00 4.31 14.97
C VAL A 56 19.46 2.87 15.27
N ASN A 57 19.70 2.52 16.53
CA ASN A 57 20.01 1.14 16.92
C ASN A 57 18.78 0.23 16.86
N LEU A 58 17.59 0.83 17.00
CA LEU A 58 16.32 0.16 16.88
C LEU A 58 15.87 0.13 15.43
N ILE A 59 15.79 1.28 14.79
CA ILE A 59 15.39 1.43 13.39
C ILE A 59 16.66 1.45 12.53
N ARG A 60 17.07 0.25 12.06
CA ARG A 60 18.37 0.02 11.40
C ARG A 60 18.35 0.24 9.89
N GLN A 61 17.22 0.68 9.32
CA GLN A 61 17.10 0.92 7.88
C GLN A 61 18.03 2.08 7.45
N PRO A 62 18.84 1.89 6.39
CA PRO A 62 19.74 2.94 5.90
C PRO A 62 19.02 4.22 5.48
N GLU A 63 17.78 4.09 5.01
CA GLU A 63 16.91 5.21 4.62
C GLU A 63 16.59 6.10 5.83
N PHE A 64 16.30 5.49 6.98
CA PHE A 64 16.01 6.21 8.21
C PHE A 64 17.23 6.95 8.76
N HIS A 65 18.41 6.31 8.68
CA HIS A 65 19.67 6.98 9.06
C HIS A 65 19.93 8.22 8.21
N ARG A 66 19.83 8.07 6.88
CA ARG A 66 20.00 9.20 5.94
C ARG A 66 19.00 10.32 6.18
N TYR A 67 17.75 9.96 6.50
CA TYR A 67 16.70 10.90 6.82
C TYR A 67 17.03 11.74 8.07
N LEU A 68 17.48 11.10 9.15
CA LEU A 68 17.87 11.79 10.38
C LEU A 68 19.12 12.65 10.18
N ASP A 69 20.11 12.16 9.42
CA ASP A 69 21.37 12.88 9.16
C ASP A 69 21.17 14.09 8.24
N ALA A 70 20.22 13.99 7.31
CA ALA A 70 19.90 15.11 6.39
C ALA A 70 19.29 16.32 7.13
N GLY A 71 18.61 16.10 8.26
CA GLY A 71 18.00 17.18 9.05
C GLY A 71 16.83 17.88 8.36
N ASP A 72 16.40 17.38 7.19
CA ASP A 72 15.22 17.89 6.49
C ASP A 72 14.01 17.00 6.86
N TYR A 73 13.17 17.53 7.73
CA TYR A 73 12.03 16.81 8.29
C TYR A 73 10.69 17.25 7.66
N GLY A 74 10.71 17.90 6.50
CA GLY A 74 9.51 18.36 5.80
C GLY A 74 8.59 17.24 5.35
N GLU A 75 9.17 16.08 4.99
CA GLU A 75 8.42 14.91 4.56
C GLU A 75 8.66 13.70 5.47
N SER A 76 7.66 12.81 5.55
CA SER A 76 7.82 11.53 6.23
C SER A 76 8.49 10.51 5.31
N ILE A 77 9.17 9.54 5.91
CA ILE A 77 9.67 8.37 5.19
C ILE A 77 8.86 7.13 5.58
N VAL A 78 8.66 6.22 4.63
CA VAL A 78 8.01 4.93 4.90
C VAL A 78 9.10 3.88 5.06
N VAL A 79 9.06 3.17 6.20
CA VAL A 79 9.96 2.05 6.48
C VAL A 79 9.18 0.76 6.63
N GLU A 80 9.70 -0.32 6.05
CA GLU A 80 9.16 -1.66 6.32
C GLU A 80 9.66 -2.14 7.68
N TRP A 81 8.73 -2.48 8.55
CA TRP A 81 8.99 -2.93 9.91
C TRP A 81 8.51 -4.36 10.09
N SER A 82 9.35 -5.21 10.68
CA SER A 82 8.98 -6.59 10.98
C SER A 82 9.32 -6.91 12.43
N GLN A 83 8.29 -7.29 13.19
CA GLN A 83 8.45 -7.69 14.59
C GLN A 83 7.53 -8.86 14.91
N GLY A 84 8.08 -9.90 15.56
CA GLY A 84 7.28 -11.08 15.93
C GLY A 84 6.60 -11.79 14.76
N GLY A 85 7.14 -11.67 13.53
CA GLY A 85 6.54 -12.26 12.32
C GLY A 85 5.46 -11.38 11.66
N VAL A 86 5.10 -10.25 12.27
CA VAL A 86 4.15 -9.28 11.70
C VAL A 86 4.92 -8.23 10.91
N ARG A 87 4.60 -8.08 9.63
CA ARG A 87 5.13 -7.01 8.77
C ARG A 87 4.19 -5.81 8.79
N ARG A 88 4.77 -4.63 8.95
CA ARG A 88 4.06 -3.33 8.91
C ARG A 88 4.82 -2.36 8.03
N ALA A 89 4.11 -1.39 7.49
CA ALA A 89 4.70 -0.20 6.89
C ALA A 89 4.45 0.97 7.85
N LEU A 90 5.51 1.61 8.33
CA LEU A 90 5.43 2.74 9.24
C LEU A 90 5.92 3.99 8.54
N ALA A 91 5.09 5.02 8.46
CA ALA A 91 5.50 6.35 8.07
C ALA A 91 6.13 7.03 9.29
N LEU A 92 7.39 7.43 9.18
CA LEU A 92 8.16 8.06 10.24
C LEU A 92 8.42 9.52 9.85
N GLN A 93 8.11 10.44 10.77
CA GLN A 93 8.38 11.87 10.60
C GLN A 93 9.04 12.42 11.85
N ALA A 94 10.20 13.04 11.69
CA ALA A 94 10.82 13.80 12.76
C ALA A 94 10.30 15.24 12.71
N VAL A 95 10.07 15.82 13.88
CA VAL A 95 9.61 17.20 14.02
C VAL A 95 10.46 17.87 15.12
N PRO A 96 11.05 19.04 14.89
CA PRO A 96 11.68 19.81 15.95
C PRO A 96 10.68 20.13 17.06
N PHE A 97 11.07 19.93 18.32
CA PHE A 97 10.17 20.11 19.45
C PHE A 97 10.64 21.21 20.40
N GLU A 98 11.82 21.09 20.96
CA GLU A 98 12.49 22.09 21.77
C GLU A 98 13.88 22.41 21.20
N VAL A 99 14.67 23.28 21.91
CA VAL A 99 15.96 23.75 21.39
C VAL A 99 16.90 22.59 21.02
N ASP A 100 16.83 21.49 21.77
CA ASP A 100 17.70 20.30 21.60
C ASP A 100 16.92 18.99 21.57
N GLU A 101 15.61 19.03 21.33
CA GLU A 101 14.74 17.84 21.31
C GLU A 101 14.02 17.69 19.96
N ARG A 102 13.68 16.46 19.61
CA ARG A 102 12.88 16.11 18.43
C ARG A 102 11.78 15.13 18.80
N LEU A 103 10.64 15.31 18.20
CA LEU A 103 9.60 14.28 18.19
C LEU A 103 9.78 13.41 16.97
N LEU A 104 9.78 12.11 17.15
CA LEU A 104 9.62 11.15 16.06
C LEU A 104 8.19 10.59 16.12
N LEU A 105 7.42 10.91 15.10
CA LEU A 105 6.05 10.41 14.91
C LEU A 105 6.11 9.12 14.08
N SER A 106 5.33 8.12 14.45
CA SER A 106 5.18 6.89 13.67
C SER A 106 3.71 6.62 13.40
N HIS A 107 3.34 6.57 12.14
CA HIS A 107 1.99 6.25 11.68
C HIS A 107 1.97 4.90 10.97
N ASP A 108 1.04 4.02 11.33
CA ASP A 108 0.88 2.71 10.67
C ASP A 108 0.13 2.89 9.34
N VAL A 109 0.86 2.82 8.25
CA VAL A 109 0.35 2.95 6.88
C VAL A 109 0.25 1.61 6.16
N THR A 110 0.28 0.50 6.89
CA THR A 110 0.30 -0.86 6.32
C THR A 110 -0.83 -1.10 5.34
N GLN A 111 -2.05 -0.69 5.70
CA GLN A 111 -3.21 -0.86 4.81
C GLN A 111 -3.14 0.04 3.58
N ILE A 112 -2.73 1.29 3.76
CA ILE A 112 -2.59 2.27 2.66
C ILE A 112 -1.53 1.77 1.67
N GLU A 113 -0.37 1.34 2.16
CA GLU A 113 0.69 0.79 1.33
C GLU A 113 0.32 -0.54 0.66
N ALA A 114 -0.46 -1.39 1.34
CA ALA A 114 -0.97 -2.62 0.74
C ALA A 114 -1.91 -2.34 -0.44
N VAL A 115 -2.83 -1.38 -0.31
CA VAL A 115 -3.74 -0.96 -1.38
C VAL A 115 -2.95 -0.31 -2.53
N ALA A 116 -2.00 0.59 -2.20
CA ALA A 116 -1.15 1.24 -3.20
C ALA A 116 -0.29 0.23 -3.98
N ARG A 117 0.21 -0.81 -3.31
CA ARG A 117 0.97 -1.91 -3.93
C ARG A 117 0.06 -2.74 -4.83
N MET A 118 -1.10 -3.19 -4.32
CA MET A 118 -2.09 -3.92 -5.14
C MET A 118 -2.43 -3.17 -6.43
N ARG A 119 -2.65 -1.86 -6.33
CA ARG A 119 -2.95 -1.03 -7.50
C ARG A 119 -1.79 -0.98 -8.51
N ARG A 120 -0.56 -0.85 -8.02
CA ARG A 120 0.64 -0.88 -8.90
C ARG A 120 0.79 -2.22 -9.59
N ASP A 121 0.67 -3.32 -8.84
CA ASP A 121 0.78 -4.68 -9.35
C ASP A 121 -0.33 -4.97 -10.37
N PHE A 122 -1.56 -4.52 -10.10
CA PHE A 122 -2.68 -4.62 -11.03
C PHE A 122 -2.38 -3.92 -12.36
N ILE A 123 -1.94 -2.65 -12.33
CA ILE A 123 -1.60 -1.89 -13.55
C ILE A 123 -0.46 -2.57 -14.32
N ALA A 124 0.56 -3.08 -13.62
CA ALA A 124 1.67 -3.79 -14.24
C ALA A 124 1.19 -5.07 -14.91
N ASN A 125 0.38 -5.88 -14.24
CA ASN A 125 -0.17 -7.13 -14.76
C ASN A 125 -1.06 -6.88 -15.99
N VAL A 126 -1.99 -5.92 -15.92
CA VAL A 126 -2.83 -5.53 -17.06
C VAL A 126 -1.99 -5.11 -18.26
N SER A 127 -0.94 -4.31 -18.02
CA SER A 127 -0.05 -3.87 -19.08
C SER A 127 0.68 -5.04 -19.75
N HIS A 128 1.13 -6.02 -18.97
CA HIS A 128 1.77 -7.23 -19.47
C HIS A 128 0.79 -8.11 -20.26
N GLU A 129 -0.42 -8.33 -19.73
CA GLU A 129 -1.45 -9.15 -20.37
C GLU A 129 -1.97 -8.55 -21.68
N LEU A 130 -1.96 -7.21 -21.81
CA LEU A 130 -2.29 -6.52 -23.06
C LEU A 130 -1.13 -6.50 -24.06
N LYS A 131 0.11 -6.36 -23.59
CA LYS A 131 1.29 -6.23 -24.46
C LYS A 131 1.56 -7.52 -25.24
N THR A 132 1.39 -8.67 -24.63
CA THR A 132 1.66 -9.97 -25.24
C THR A 132 0.81 -10.21 -26.51
N PRO A 133 -0.52 -10.16 -26.47
CA PRO A 133 -1.36 -10.35 -27.66
C PRO A 133 -1.15 -9.23 -28.68
N LEU A 134 -0.90 -7.99 -28.23
CA LEU A 134 -0.63 -6.88 -29.14
C LEU A 134 0.67 -7.10 -29.94
N THR A 135 1.73 -7.59 -29.30
CA THR A 135 2.99 -7.94 -29.98
C THR A 135 2.78 -9.03 -31.04
N VAL A 136 1.96 -10.03 -30.73
CA VAL A 136 1.61 -11.11 -31.67
C VAL A 136 0.83 -10.55 -32.87
N LEU A 137 -0.14 -9.65 -32.62
CA LEU A 137 -0.90 -8.98 -33.69
C LEU A 137 -0.01 -8.17 -34.61
N VAL A 138 0.91 -7.36 -34.03
CA VAL A 138 1.87 -6.58 -34.80
C VAL A 138 2.73 -7.51 -35.66
N GLY A 139 3.28 -8.59 -35.12
CA GLY A 139 4.09 -9.54 -35.87
C GLY A 139 3.32 -10.19 -37.03
N PHE A 140 2.04 -10.51 -36.85
CA PHE A 140 1.21 -11.01 -37.96
C PHE A 140 0.99 -9.95 -39.03
N VAL A 141 0.70 -8.70 -38.65
CA VAL A 141 0.53 -7.60 -39.61
C VAL A 141 1.81 -7.35 -40.39
N GLU A 142 2.97 -7.26 -39.72
CA GLU A 142 4.27 -7.10 -40.37
C GLU A 142 4.56 -8.25 -41.35
N THR A 143 4.34 -9.50 -40.92
CA THR A 143 4.52 -10.65 -41.79
C THR A 143 3.63 -10.60 -43.05
N MET A 144 2.37 -10.16 -42.88
CA MET A 144 1.44 -10.02 -44.01
C MET A 144 1.77 -8.86 -44.93
N GLN A 145 2.52 -7.85 -44.48
CA GLN A 145 2.99 -6.70 -45.27
C GLN A 145 4.27 -7.04 -46.03
N ASP A 146 5.19 -7.79 -45.40
CA ASP A 146 6.53 -8.02 -45.93
C ASP A 146 6.64 -9.27 -46.80
N ILE A 147 5.71 -10.21 -46.67
CA ILE A 147 5.77 -11.51 -47.35
C ILE A 147 4.47 -11.73 -48.15
N GLU A 148 4.64 -12.11 -49.42
CA GLU A 148 3.51 -12.55 -50.25
C GLU A 148 3.06 -13.94 -49.78
N LEU A 149 1.92 -14.01 -49.08
CA LEU A 149 1.39 -15.23 -48.48
C LEU A 149 0.39 -15.90 -49.41
N GLU A 150 0.43 -17.25 -49.45
CA GLU A 150 -0.64 -18.02 -50.06
C GLU A 150 -1.98 -17.78 -49.35
N ARG A 151 -3.08 -17.92 -50.10
CA ARG A 151 -4.44 -17.67 -49.56
C ARG A 151 -4.71 -18.42 -48.26
N ARG A 152 -4.31 -19.72 -48.17
CA ARG A 152 -4.49 -20.53 -46.95
C ARG A 152 -3.70 -19.99 -45.74
N GLN A 153 -2.48 -19.53 -45.96
CA GLN A 153 -1.63 -18.94 -44.90
C GLN A 153 -2.22 -17.63 -44.38
N ARG A 154 -2.67 -16.77 -45.32
CA ARG A 154 -3.32 -15.51 -44.98
C ARG A 154 -4.60 -15.71 -44.17
N ASP A 155 -5.47 -16.65 -44.60
CA ASP A 155 -6.72 -16.97 -43.91
C ASP A 155 -6.44 -17.50 -42.50
N ARG A 156 -5.37 -18.27 -42.31
CA ARG A 156 -4.92 -18.78 -41.00
C ARG A 156 -4.45 -17.61 -40.09
N TYR A 157 -3.63 -16.68 -40.60
CA TYR A 157 -3.15 -15.54 -39.80
C TYR A 157 -4.30 -14.61 -39.41
N LEU A 158 -5.24 -14.35 -40.30
CA LEU A 158 -6.45 -13.59 -40.00
C LEU A 158 -7.28 -14.28 -38.91
N GLY A 159 -7.41 -15.60 -38.92
CA GLY A 159 -8.08 -16.37 -37.86
C GLY A 159 -7.40 -16.20 -36.51
N LEU A 160 -6.06 -16.32 -36.47
CA LEU A 160 -5.27 -16.12 -35.24
C LEU A 160 -5.36 -14.68 -34.70
N MET A 161 -5.33 -13.69 -35.59
CA MET A 161 -5.52 -12.28 -35.23
C MET A 161 -6.91 -12.04 -34.65
N HIS A 162 -7.93 -12.62 -35.25
CA HIS A 162 -9.30 -12.52 -34.74
C HIS A 162 -9.44 -13.12 -33.33
N GLU A 163 -8.83 -14.28 -33.09
CA GLU A 163 -8.81 -14.93 -31.78
C GLU A 163 -8.12 -14.05 -30.73
N GLN A 164 -6.94 -13.48 -31.05
CA GLN A 164 -6.23 -12.58 -30.16
C GLN A 164 -7.02 -11.31 -29.84
N THR A 165 -7.68 -10.73 -30.86
CA THR A 165 -8.53 -9.54 -30.65
C THR A 165 -9.71 -9.85 -29.72
N ARG A 166 -10.35 -11.00 -29.87
CA ARG A 166 -11.42 -11.43 -28.96
C ARG A 166 -10.94 -11.67 -27.53
N ASN A 167 -9.73 -12.20 -27.36
CA ASN A 167 -9.13 -12.39 -26.04
C ASN A 167 -8.86 -11.03 -25.37
N MET A 168 -8.31 -10.07 -26.11
CA MET A 168 -8.11 -8.72 -25.61
C MET A 168 -9.43 -8.03 -25.24
N GLN A 169 -10.45 -8.20 -26.06
CA GLN A 169 -11.77 -7.61 -25.79
C GLN A 169 -12.35 -8.15 -24.48
N ARG A 170 -12.32 -9.48 -24.26
CA ARG A 170 -12.77 -10.08 -23.00
C ARG A 170 -12.00 -9.53 -21.80
N LEU A 171 -10.68 -9.39 -21.92
CA LEU A 171 -9.84 -8.85 -20.85
C LEU A 171 -10.22 -7.40 -20.52
N VAL A 172 -10.52 -6.58 -21.52
CA VAL A 172 -11.01 -5.20 -21.32
C VAL A 172 -12.38 -5.19 -20.66
N ASP A 173 -13.29 -6.06 -21.09
CA ASP A 173 -14.63 -6.16 -20.52
C ASP A 173 -14.58 -6.58 -19.04
N ASP A 174 -13.70 -7.55 -18.69
CA ASP A 174 -13.46 -7.99 -17.31
C ASP A 174 -12.91 -6.86 -16.45
N LEU A 175 -11.98 -6.04 -16.99
CA LEU A 175 -11.42 -4.89 -16.29
C LEU A 175 -12.47 -3.79 -16.04
N LEU A 176 -13.33 -3.53 -17.01
CA LEU A 176 -14.42 -2.57 -16.86
C LEU A 176 -15.44 -3.04 -15.82
N ALA A 177 -15.79 -4.33 -15.81
CA ALA A 177 -16.66 -4.91 -14.80
C ALA A 177 -16.06 -4.76 -13.40
N LEU A 178 -14.76 -5.06 -13.22
CA LEU A 178 -14.06 -4.87 -11.96
C LEU A 178 -14.06 -3.41 -11.51
N SER A 179 -13.77 -2.48 -12.42
CA SER A 179 -13.77 -1.05 -12.13
C SER A 179 -15.15 -0.54 -11.69
N THR A 180 -16.22 -1.07 -12.30
CA THR A 180 -17.60 -0.75 -11.93
C THR A 180 -17.91 -1.25 -10.52
N LEU A 181 -17.55 -2.50 -10.20
CA LEU A 181 -17.75 -3.09 -8.88
C LEU A 181 -16.98 -2.34 -7.78
N GLU A 182 -15.76 -1.87 -8.06
CA GLU A 182 -14.98 -1.07 -7.11
C GLU A 182 -15.56 0.34 -6.89
N SER A 183 -16.26 0.87 -7.89
CA SER A 183 -16.87 2.22 -7.82
C SER A 183 -18.25 2.23 -7.17
N GLU A 184 -18.97 1.12 -7.22
CA GLU A 184 -20.28 0.99 -6.62
C GLU A 184 -20.16 0.78 -5.11
N HIS A 185 -20.28 1.86 -4.34
CA HIS A 185 -20.41 1.84 -2.88
C HIS A 185 -21.85 1.50 -2.43
N THR A 186 -22.66 0.94 -3.30
CA THR A 186 -24.02 0.53 -2.96
C THR A 186 -23.91 -0.76 -2.13
N PRO A 187 -24.43 -0.79 -0.89
CA PRO A 187 -24.46 -2.04 -0.14
C PRO A 187 -25.24 -3.07 -0.96
N PRO A 188 -24.84 -4.36 -0.89
CA PRO A 188 -25.56 -5.40 -1.62
C PRO A 188 -27.04 -5.33 -1.28
N ASP A 189 -27.87 -5.41 -2.31
CA ASP A 189 -29.33 -5.48 -2.13
C ASP A 189 -29.64 -6.80 -1.40
N ASP A 190 -30.02 -6.70 -0.12
CA ASP A 190 -30.41 -7.84 0.71
C ASP A 190 -31.80 -8.40 0.33
N SER A 191 -32.31 -8.08 -0.87
CA SER A 191 -33.58 -8.63 -1.35
C SER A 191 -33.47 -10.14 -1.51
N GLU A 192 -34.32 -10.87 -0.80
CA GLU A 192 -34.46 -12.31 -0.95
C GLU A 192 -35.09 -12.64 -2.29
N PHE A 193 -34.46 -13.52 -3.09
CA PHE A 193 -35.04 -14.04 -4.32
C PHE A 193 -35.19 -15.56 -4.28
N ALA A 194 -36.23 -16.07 -4.95
CA ALA A 194 -36.48 -17.48 -5.01
C ALA A 194 -35.55 -18.17 -6.04
N VAL A 195 -34.60 -18.96 -5.56
CA VAL A 195 -33.56 -19.62 -6.41
C VAL A 195 -34.17 -20.61 -7.42
N VAL A 196 -35.23 -21.35 -7.03
CA VAL A 196 -35.83 -22.39 -7.87
C VAL A 196 -36.49 -21.82 -9.14
N PRO A 197 -37.29 -20.75 -9.10
CA PRO A 197 -37.82 -20.11 -10.31
C PRO A 197 -36.71 -19.58 -11.23
N LEU A 198 -35.67 -18.94 -10.67
CA LEU A 198 -34.53 -18.40 -11.41
C LEU A 198 -33.77 -19.50 -12.16
N LEU A 199 -33.53 -20.65 -11.52
CA LEU A 199 -32.90 -21.79 -12.16
C LEU A 199 -33.76 -22.39 -13.28
N HIS A 200 -35.09 -22.44 -13.13
CA HIS A 200 -35.98 -22.89 -14.19
C HIS A 200 -35.98 -21.96 -15.40
N GLU A 201 -35.87 -20.65 -15.19
CA GLU A 201 -35.80 -19.65 -16.24
C GLU A 201 -34.47 -19.76 -17.03
N LEU A 202 -33.35 -19.92 -16.32
CA LEU A 202 -32.02 -20.10 -16.92
C LEU A 202 -31.83 -21.44 -17.67
N CYS A 203 -32.62 -22.48 -17.33
CA CYS A 203 -32.54 -23.77 -18.01
C CYS A 203 -33.56 -23.89 -19.17
N ALA A 204 -34.43 -22.92 -19.37
CA ALA A 204 -35.43 -22.90 -20.41
C ALA A 204 -34.99 -22.18 -21.71
N ASP A 205 -33.89 -21.40 -21.64
CA ASP A 205 -33.17 -20.77 -22.75
C ASP A 205 -32.00 -21.69 -23.22
#